data_8e0a2b619b0978d6dcce1681d4611bf4
#
_entry.id   8e0a2b619b0978d6dcce1681d4611bf4
#
_cell.length_a   1.000
_cell.length_b   1.000
_cell.length_c   1.000
_cell.angle_alpha   90.00
_cell.angle_beta   90.00
_cell.angle_gamma   90.00
#
_symmetry.space_group_name_H-M   'P 1'
#
loop_
_entity.id
_entity.type
_entity.pdbx_description
1 polymer ?
#
loop_
_entity_poly.entity_id
_entity_poly.type
_entity_poly.pdbx_seq_one_letter_code
_entity_poly.pdbx_strand_id
1 'polypeptide(L)'
;MRKIVVASHSLLAQGFKDTLEFLTGKGDAVCAVCASVNDNGEGLDAAVEAALEGADEVVVLTDMLGGSVNQRFSRFASDRVHVIAGVNLPLAMAVALAGPDEQLDFDALVDEARQQIIYVNGASAAACDDDE
;
A
#
# COMPACT_ATOMS: atom_id res chain seq x y z
N MET A 1 15.08 -6.60 7.68
CA MET A 1 14.39 -6.83 6.38
C MET A 1 13.02 -6.21 6.41
N ARG A 2 12.67 -5.51 5.35
CA ARG A 2 11.36 -4.88 5.23
C ARG A 2 10.39 -5.80 4.49
N LYS A 3 9.18 -5.91 5.01
CA LYS A 3 8.09 -6.63 4.37
C LYS A 3 7.02 -5.63 3.94
N ILE A 4 6.47 -5.84 2.75
CA ILE A 4 5.41 -4.98 2.22
C ILE A 4 4.12 -5.80 2.18
N VAL A 5 3.07 -5.26 2.76
CA VAL A 5 1.74 -5.90 2.76
C VAL A 5 0.77 -4.95 2.07
N VAL A 6 0.05 -5.43 1.07
CA VAL A 6 -1.09 -4.70 0.51
C VAL A 6 -2.33 -5.45 0.94
N ALA A 7 -3.24 -4.75 1.58
CA ALA A 7 -4.43 -5.35 2.15
C ALA A 7 -5.68 -4.61 1.67
N SER A 8 -6.69 -5.35 1.23
CA SER A 8 -7.86 -4.75 0.63
C SER A 8 -9.10 -5.60 0.83
N HIS A 9 -10.24 -4.99 0.55
CA HIS A 9 -11.48 -5.72 0.30
C HIS A 9 -11.35 -6.42 -1.05
N SER A 10 -11.87 -7.62 -1.15
CA SER A 10 -11.87 -8.42 -2.39
C SER A 10 -10.45 -8.58 -2.96
N LEU A 11 -10.33 -8.61 -4.27
CA LEU A 11 -9.09 -8.97 -4.97
C LEU A 11 -8.18 -7.78 -5.30
N LEU A 12 -8.48 -6.60 -4.83
CA LEU A 12 -7.68 -5.42 -5.17
C LEU A 12 -6.22 -5.57 -4.77
N ALA A 13 -5.95 -6.12 -3.58
CA ALA A 13 -4.58 -6.34 -3.12
C ALA A 13 -3.81 -7.30 -4.03
N GLN A 14 -4.45 -8.35 -4.51
CA GLN A 14 -3.82 -9.26 -5.46
C GLN A 14 -3.50 -8.55 -6.77
N GLY A 15 -4.39 -7.67 -7.23
CA GLY A 15 -4.13 -6.85 -8.42
C GLY A 15 -2.94 -5.93 -8.24
N PHE A 16 -2.79 -5.32 -7.07
CA PHE A 16 -1.60 -4.53 -6.76
C PHE A 16 -0.32 -5.36 -6.85
N LYS A 17 -0.33 -6.56 -6.24
CA LYS A 17 0.82 -7.46 -6.28
C LYS A 17 1.19 -7.82 -7.72
N ASP A 18 0.21 -8.22 -8.52
CA ASP A 18 0.41 -8.60 -9.91
C ASP A 18 0.93 -7.42 -10.75
N THR A 19 0.38 -6.25 -10.53
CA THR A 19 0.79 -5.03 -11.24
C THR A 19 2.20 -4.60 -10.84
N LEU A 20 2.55 -4.69 -9.57
CA LEU A 20 3.90 -4.37 -9.11
C LEU A 20 4.92 -5.34 -9.70
N GLU A 21 4.58 -6.63 -9.83
CA GLU A 21 5.44 -7.57 -10.52
C GLU A 21 5.65 -7.17 -11.98
N PHE A 22 4.58 -6.80 -12.67
CA PHE A 22 4.63 -6.38 -14.07
C PHE A 22 5.50 -5.13 -14.27
N LEU A 23 5.33 -4.13 -13.39
CA LEU A 23 5.99 -2.83 -13.56
C LEU A 23 7.40 -2.78 -12.97
N THR A 24 7.66 -3.50 -11.89
CA THR A 24 8.91 -3.36 -11.13
C THR A 24 9.71 -4.65 -11.00
N GLY A 25 9.09 -5.81 -11.27
CA GLY A 25 9.70 -7.11 -10.98
C GLY A 25 9.78 -7.43 -9.50
N LYS A 26 9.10 -6.67 -8.65
CA LYS A 26 9.18 -6.80 -7.18
C LYS A 26 7.94 -7.42 -6.55
N GLY A 27 7.12 -8.15 -7.31
CA GLY A 27 5.91 -8.76 -6.78
C GLY A 27 6.17 -9.74 -5.64
N ASP A 28 7.29 -10.44 -5.67
CA ASP A 28 7.64 -11.40 -4.62
C ASP A 28 7.89 -10.72 -3.26
N ALA A 29 8.23 -9.44 -3.25
CA ALA A 29 8.42 -8.68 -2.02
C ALA A 29 7.10 -8.24 -1.38
N VAL A 30 5.98 -8.45 -2.06
CA VAL A 30 4.66 -7.99 -1.64
C VAL A 30 3.80 -9.16 -1.20
N CYS A 31 3.23 -9.04 -0.01
CA CYS A 31 2.23 -9.97 0.50
C CYS A 31 0.84 -9.35 0.29
N ALA A 32 -0.04 -10.04 -0.42
CA ALA A 32 -1.40 -9.56 -0.65
C ALA A 32 -2.36 -10.19 0.36
N VAL A 33 -3.15 -9.38 1.03
CA VAL A 33 -4.21 -9.83 1.95
C VAL A 33 -5.54 -9.36 1.38
N CYS A 34 -6.36 -10.31 0.92
CA CYS A 34 -7.63 -10.03 0.27
C CYS A 34 -8.77 -10.49 1.19
N ALA A 35 -9.49 -9.53 1.78
CA ALA A 35 -10.63 -9.83 2.63
C ALA A 35 -11.87 -10.02 1.76
N SER A 36 -12.53 -11.16 1.90
CA SER A 36 -13.77 -11.43 1.17
C SER A 36 -14.98 -11.11 2.03
N VAL A 37 -16.15 -10.98 1.39
CA VAL A 37 -17.40 -10.76 2.11
C VAL A 37 -17.78 -11.95 2.99
N ASN A 38 -17.20 -13.12 2.71
CA ASN A 38 -17.46 -14.34 3.47
C ASN A 38 -16.46 -14.58 4.61
N ASP A 39 -15.44 -13.72 4.71
CA ASP A 39 -14.47 -13.83 5.80
C ASP A 39 -15.13 -13.43 7.12
N ASN A 40 -15.06 -14.33 8.09
CA ASN A 40 -15.43 -13.96 9.46
C ASN A 40 -14.24 -13.24 10.11
N GLY A 41 -14.50 -12.59 11.24
CA GLY A 41 -13.47 -11.83 11.95
C GLY A 41 -12.24 -12.66 12.28
N GLU A 42 -12.42 -13.94 12.62
CA GLU A 42 -11.32 -14.82 13.01
C GLU A 42 -10.38 -15.12 11.84
N GLY A 43 -10.92 -15.37 10.67
CA GLY A 43 -10.11 -15.65 9.48
C GLY A 43 -9.27 -14.46 9.07
N LEU A 44 -9.85 -13.27 9.10
CA LEU A 44 -9.14 -12.04 8.78
C LEU A 44 -8.07 -11.74 9.85
N ASP A 45 -8.37 -11.93 11.12
CA ASP A 45 -7.40 -11.70 12.20
C ASP A 45 -6.19 -12.62 12.05
N ALA A 46 -6.40 -13.88 11.71
CA ALA A 46 -5.29 -14.82 11.47
C ALA A 46 -4.43 -14.38 10.28
N ALA A 47 -5.05 -13.89 9.22
CA ALA A 47 -4.32 -13.40 8.04
C ALA A 47 -3.51 -12.14 8.38
N VAL A 48 -4.05 -11.25 9.20
CA VAL A 48 -3.35 -10.04 9.65
C VAL A 48 -2.11 -10.42 10.47
N GLU A 49 -2.27 -11.32 11.43
CA GLU A 49 -1.16 -11.76 12.26
C GLU A 49 -0.06 -12.41 11.43
N ALA A 50 -0.44 -13.30 10.51
CA ALA A 50 0.52 -13.98 9.63
C ALA A 50 1.27 -12.97 8.75
N ALA A 51 0.58 -11.95 8.26
CA ALA A 51 1.18 -10.93 7.41
C ALA A 51 2.24 -10.10 8.13
N LEU A 52 2.12 -9.94 9.45
CA LEU A 52 3.01 -9.11 10.25
C LEU A 52 4.25 -9.85 10.77
N GLU A 53 4.31 -11.16 10.59
CA GLU A 53 5.41 -11.97 11.12
C GLU A 53 6.63 -11.94 10.21
N GLY A 54 7.80 -12.17 10.80
CA GLY A 54 9.01 -12.53 10.06
C GLY A 54 9.80 -11.40 9.47
N ALA A 55 9.57 -10.16 9.88
CA ALA A 55 10.31 -9.02 9.37
C ALA A 55 10.63 -8.01 10.46
N ASP A 56 11.71 -7.28 10.28
CA ASP A 56 12.12 -6.21 11.21
C ASP A 56 11.22 -4.98 11.07
N GLU A 57 10.73 -4.73 9.87
CA GLU A 57 9.85 -3.61 9.55
C GLU A 57 8.78 -4.09 8.59
N VAL A 58 7.54 -3.68 8.82
CA VAL A 58 6.42 -3.99 7.95
C VAL A 58 5.75 -2.71 7.50
N VAL A 59 5.56 -2.56 6.19
CA VAL A 59 4.79 -1.44 5.63
C VAL A 59 3.48 -2.03 5.10
N VAL A 60 2.37 -1.60 5.69
CA VAL A 60 1.03 -2.07 5.34
C VAL A 60 0.30 -0.98 4.58
N LEU A 61 -0.11 -1.30 3.37
CA LEU A 61 -0.84 -0.39 2.48
C LEU A 61 -2.27 -0.90 2.37
N THR A 62 -3.22 -0.14 2.92
CA THR A 62 -4.63 -0.54 2.92
C THR A 62 -5.44 0.28 1.92
N ASP A 63 -6.58 -0.26 1.50
CA ASP A 63 -7.39 0.35 0.45
C ASP A 63 -8.11 1.62 0.87
N MET A 64 -8.73 1.65 2.04
CA MET A 64 -9.51 2.83 2.46
C MET A 64 -9.39 3.07 3.96
N LEU A 65 -9.30 4.34 4.32
CA LEU A 65 -9.24 4.77 5.72
C LEU A 65 -10.55 4.39 6.42
N GLY A 66 -10.41 3.76 7.57
CA GLY A 66 -11.55 3.39 8.40
C GLY A 66 -12.32 2.15 7.93
N GLY A 67 -11.94 1.56 6.80
CA GLY A 67 -12.52 0.29 6.38
C GLY A 67 -12.10 -0.84 7.32
N SER A 68 -12.82 -1.96 7.29
CA SER A 68 -12.58 -3.06 8.22
C SER A 68 -11.15 -3.60 8.16
N VAL A 69 -10.58 -3.69 6.95
CA VAL A 69 -9.21 -4.14 6.77
C VAL A 69 -8.22 -3.16 7.40
N ASN A 70 -8.39 -1.88 7.10
CA ASN A 70 -7.55 -0.82 7.68
C ASN A 70 -7.62 -0.82 9.20
N GLN A 71 -8.83 -0.93 9.77
CA GLN A 71 -9.01 -0.93 11.21
C GLN A 71 -8.25 -2.06 11.89
N ARG A 72 -8.25 -3.25 11.29
CA ARG A 72 -7.57 -4.41 11.88
C ARG A 72 -6.05 -4.24 11.87
N PHE A 73 -5.49 -3.78 10.78
CA PHE A 73 -4.05 -3.52 10.71
C PHE A 73 -3.64 -2.35 11.60
N SER A 74 -4.47 -1.33 11.71
CA SER A 74 -4.17 -0.14 12.50
C SER A 74 -3.94 -0.45 13.99
N ARG A 75 -4.52 -1.53 14.49
CA ARG A 75 -4.30 -1.97 15.88
C ARG A 75 -2.85 -2.35 16.15
N PHE A 76 -2.11 -2.71 15.11
CA PHE A 76 -0.71 -3.14 15.22
C PHE A 76 0.29 -2.06 14.85
N ALA A 77 -0.19 -0.84 14.58
CA ALA A 77 0.69 0.27 14.22
C ALA A 77 1.70 0.52 15.36
N SER A 78 2.97 0.62 15.00
CA SER A 78 4.08 0.78 15.93
C SER A 78 5.28 1.36 15.20
N ASP A 79 6.41 1.48 15.88
CA ASP A 79 7.66 1.88 15.24
C ASP A 79 8.11 0.87 14.17
N ARG A 80 7.67 -0.39 14.29
CA ARG A 80 8.01 -1.46 13.37
C ARG A 80 6.95 -1.67 12.29
N VAL A 81 5.68 -1.39 12.59
CA VAL A 81 4.56 -1.63 11.68
C VAL A 81 3.95 -0.30 11.27
N HIS A 82 4.15 0.07 10.01
CA HIS A 82 3.66 1.33 9.46
C HIS A 82 2.42 1.05 8.62
N VAL A 83 1.31 1.71 8.94
CA VAL A 83 0.03 1.49 8.26
C VAL A 83 -0.37 2.75 7.52
N ILE A 84 -0.55 2.63 6.19
CA ILE A 84 -0.97 3.73 5.33
C ILE A 84 -2.29 3.35 4.66
N ALA A 85 -3.30 4.21 4.82
CA ALA A 85 -4.61 4.02 4.21
C ALA A 85 -4.72 4.79 2.90
N GLY A 86 -5.56 4.32 1.99
CA GLY A 86 -5.79 5.00 0.73
C GLY A 86 -4.69 4.75 -0.29
N VAL A 87 -4.18 3.52 -0.35
CA VAL A 87 -3.09 3.18 -1.25
C VAL A 87 -3.43 3.50 -2.71
N ASN A 88 -2.48 4.12 -3.40
CA ASN A 88 -2.51 4.23 -4.85
C ASN A 88 -1.27 3.55 -5.43
N LEU A 89 -1.26 3.34 -6.73
CA LEU A 89 -0.17 2.62 -7.38
C LEU A 89 1.18 3.36 -7.25
N PRO A 90 1.25 4.69 -7.41
CA PRO A 90 2.53 5.40 -7.20
C PRO A 90 3.12 5.17 -5.82
N LEU A 91 2.31 5.17 -4.76
CA LEU A 91 2.77 4.89 -3.41
C LEU A 91 3.33 3.47 -3.31
N ALA A 92 2.57 2.50 -3.80
CA ALA A 92 3.00 1.10 -3.74
C ALA A 92 4.30 0.88 -4.50
N MET A 93 4.46 1.50 -5.67
CA MET A 93 5.70 1.44 -6.45
C MET A 93 6.88 2.05 -5.70
N ALA A 94 6.68 3.22 -5.09
CA ALA A 94 7.75 3.89 -4.35
C ALA A 94 8.26 3.03 -3.20
N VAL A 95 7.34 2.40 -2.46
CA VAL A 95 7.72 1.51 -1.36
C VAL A 95 8.41 0.25 -1.88
N ALA A 96 7.89 -0.35 -2.96
CA ALA A 96 8.45 -1.59 -3.52
C ALA A 96 9.85 -1.37 -4.11
N LEU A 97 10.12 -0.20 -4.67
CA LEU A 97 11.41 0.12 -5.29
C LEU A 97 12.45 0.61 -4.30
N ALA A 98 12.06 0.95 -3.08
CA ALA A 98 13.01 1.37 -2.06
C ALA A 98 13.95 0.24 -1.69
N GLY A 99 15.22 0.56 -1.49
CA GLY A 99 16.23 -0.44 -1.11
C GLY A 99 15.90 -1.05 0.26
N PRO A 100 16.31 -2.31 0.51
CA PRO A 100 15.95 -3.00 1.76
C PRO A 100 16.52 -2.33 3.00
N ASP A 101 17.60 -1.58 2.86
CA ASP A 101 18.23 -0.86 3.97
C ASP A 101 17.95 0.65 3.93
N GLU A 102 17.19 1.10 2.94
CA GLU A 102 16.83 2.50 2.80
C GLU A 102 15.81 2.88 3.86
N GLN A 103 16.09 3.95 4.60
CA GLN A 103 15.15 4.46 5.59
C GLN A 103 14.07 5.27 4.87
N LEU A 104 12.79 4.95 5.13
CA LEU A 104 11.67 5.59 4.46
C LEU A 104 11.14 6.78 5.27
N ASP A 105 10.90 7.88 4.57
CA ASP A 105 10.17 9.01 5.13
C ASP A 105 8.71 8.87 4.71
N PHE A 106 7.88 8.33 5.59
CA PHE A 106 6.49 8.02 5.29
C PHE A 106 5.65 9.25 5.00
N ASP A 107 5.89 10.35 5.70
CA ASP A 107 5.16 11.59 5.42
C ASP A 107 5.46 12.11 4.02
N ALA A 108 6.70 12.06 3.59
CA ALA A 108 7.09 12.46 2.25
C ALA A 108 6.50 11.53 1.19
N LEU A 109 6.51 10.21 1.44
CA LEU A 109 5.92 9.23 0.52
C LEU A 109 4.43 9.47 0.33
N VAL A 110 3.71 9.71 1.42
CA VAL A 110 2.27 9.98 1.38
C VAL A 110 1.98 11.27 0.62
N ASP A 111 2.76 12.32 0.89
CA ASP A 111 2.61 13.60 0.20
C ASP A 111 2.79 13.46 -1.31
N GLU A 112 3.84 12.79 -1.73
CA GLU A 112 4.11 12.55 -3.15
C GLU A 112 3.01 11.73 -3.80
N ALA A 113 2.51 10.71 -3.10
CA ALA A 113 1.43 9.87 -3.62
C ALA A 113 0.13 10.64 -3.80
N ARG A 114 -0.17 11.54 -2.87
CA ARG A 114 -1.34 12.42 -2.96
C ARG A 114 -1.30 13.29 -4.22
N GLN A 115 -0.13 13.74 -4.58
CA GLN A 115 0.07 14.62 -5.74
C GLN A 115 -0.16 13.88 -7.07
N GLN A 116 -0.20 12.56 -7.05
CA GLN A 116 -0.48 11.76 -8.24
C GLN A 116 -1.98 11.60 -8.52
N ILE A 117 -2.83 12.04 -7.59
CA ILE A 117 -4.28 12.04 -7.80
C ILE A 117 -4.64 13.37 -8.43
N ILE A 118 -4.80 13.37 -9.76
CA ILE A 118 -4.90 14.58 -10.56
C ILE A 118 -6.17 14.55 -11.39
N TYR A 119 -6.93 15.65 -11.36
CA TYR A 119 -8.00 15.89 -12.33
C TYR A 119 -7.34 16.30 -13.66
N VAL A 120 -7.18 15.36 -14.54
CA VAL A 120 -6.37 15.53 -15.75
C VAL A 120 -6.83 16.70 -16.61
N ASN A 121 -8.14 16.93 -16.71
CA ASN A 121 -8.69 18.04 -17.49
C ASN A 121 -8.15 19.39 -17.02
N GLY A 122 -8.06 19.60 -15.70
CA GLY A 122 -7.49 20.82 -15.15
C GLY A 122 -5.98 20.91 -15.37
N ALA A 123 -5.27 19.79 -15.16
CA ALA A 123 -3.83 19.75 -15.36
C ALA A 123 -3.45 19.94 -16.83
N SER A 124 -4.26 19.40 -17.77
CA SER A 124 -4.02 19.58 -19.20
C SER A 124 -4.14 21.03 -19.64
N ALA A 125 -5.08 21.78 -19.07
CA ALA A 125 -5.22 23.20 -19.36
C ALA A 125 -3.99 23.99 -18.89
N ALA A 126 -3.49 23.69 -17.68
CA ALA A 126 -2.28 24.31 -17.13
C ALA A 126 -1.03 23.92 -17.93
N ALA A 127 -0.93 22.65 -18.32
CA ALA A 127 0.21 22.17 -19.10
C ALA A 127 0.25 22.81 -20.49
N CYS A 128 -0.90 23.02 -21.11
CA CYS A 128 -0.95 23.72 -22.41
C CYS A 128 -0.42 25.13 -22.32
N ASP A 129 -0.67 25.82 -21.21
CA ASP A 129 -0.15 27.16 -20.99
C ASP A 129 1.38 27.14 -20.81
N ASP A 130 1.90 26.12 -20.13
CA ASP A 130 3.32 25.99 -19.86
C ASP A 130 4.12 25.56 -21.09
N ASP A 131 3.51 24.87 -22.03
CA ASP A 131 4.17 24.36 -23.23
C ASP A 131 4.41 25.45 -24.29
N GLU A 132 3.90 26.61 -24.08
CA GLU A 132 4.15 27.74 -24.96
C GLU A 132 5.45 28.45 -24.60
#